data_20a685e3da3608df402628ffb55ea6d9
#
_entry.id   20a685e3da3608df402628ffb55ea6d9
#
_cell.length_a   1.000
_cell.length_b   1.000
_cell.length_c   1.000
_cell.angle_alpha   90.00
_cell.angle_beta   90.00
_cell.angle_gamma   90.00
#
_symmetry.space_group_name_H-M   'P 1'
#
loop_
_entity.id
_entity.type
_entity.pdbx_description
1 polymer ?
#
loop_
_entity_poly.entity_id
_entity_poly.type
_entity_poly.pdbx_seq_one_letter_code
_entity_poly.pdbx_strand_id
1 'polypeptide(L)'
;MPELPEVETTRRGIAPELTHLCSTGAIVRNARLRHPIPENLDSLLRGQTLLAVERRAKYLLLRFPDGSLLVHLGMSGSLRIVPAATPPAKHDHLDILFGERALRLRDP
;
A
#
# COMPACT_ATOMS: atom_id res chain seq x y z
N MET A 1 -5.37 16.66 2.45
CA MET A 1 -4.35 15.76 3.01
C MET A 1 -4.88 15.20 4.32
N PRO A 2 -4.83 13.87 4.54
CA PRO A 2 -5.24 13.32 5.83
C PRO A 2 -4.44 13.92 6.96
N GLU A 3 -5.11 14.15 8.08
CA GLU A 3 -4.43 14.62 9.28
C GLU A 3 -3.52 13.52 9.83
N LEU A 4 -2.54 13.90 10.67
CA LEU A 4 -1.64 12.93 11.29
C LEU A 4 -2.39 11.82 12.04
N PRO A 5 -3.46 12.12 12.82
CA PRO A 5 -4.23 11.05 13.47
C PRO A 5 -4.83 10.04 12.48
N GLU A 6 -5.27 10.49 11.31
CA GLU A 6 -5.83 9.60 10.29
C GLU A 6 -4.76 8.71 9.67
N VAL A 7 -3.57 9.25 9.43
CA VAL A 7 -2.44 8.47 8.91
C VAL A 7 -2.01 7.42 9.93
N GLU A 8 -1.95 7.82 11.20
CA GLU A 8 -1.58 6.89 12.27
C GLU A 8 -2.65 5.80 12.47
N THR A 9 -3.93 6.16 12.35
CA THR A 9 -5.02 5.18 12.41
C THR A 9 -4.90 4.15 11.29
N THR A 10 -4.57 4.60 10.08
CA THR A 10 -4.33 3.69 8.96
C THR A 10 -3.17 2.75 9.26
N ARG A 11 -2.06 3.28 9.74
CA ARG A 11 -0.89 2.46 10.09
C ARG A 11 -1.25 1.40 11.12
N ARG A 12 -1.97 1.78 12.17
CA ARG A 12 -2.39 0.86 13.24
C ARG A 12 -3.36 -0.21 12.75
N GLY A 13 -4.13 0.11 11.71
CA GLY A 13 -5.06 -0.84 11.12
C GLY A 13 -4.40 -1.87 10.23
N ILE A 14 -3.35 -1.48 9.50
CA ILE A 14 -2.72 -2.39 8.54
C ILE A 14 -1.50 -3.12 9.10
N ALA A 15 -0.73 -2.50 9.98
CA ALA A 15 0.52 -3.07 10.47
C ALA A 15 0.35 -4.44 11.14
N PRO A 16 -0.57 -4.62 12.11
CA PRO A 16 -0.71 -5.92 12.76
C PRO A 16 -1.15 -7.03 11.81
N GLU A 17 -1.90 -6.65 10.77
CA GLU A 17 -2.47 -7.62 9.85
C GLU A 17 -1.49 -8.08 8.78
N LEU A 18 -0.58 -7.23 8.35
CA LEU A 18 0.27 -7.49 7.19
C LEU A 18 1.75 -7.65 7.51
N THR A 19 2.21 -7.14 8.66
CA THR A 19 3.62 -7.27 9.03
C THR A 19 3.99 -8.74 9.17
N HIS A 20 5.14 -9.10 8.60
CA HIS A 20 5.67 -10.46 8.53
C HIS A 20 5.01 -11.34 7.47
N LEU A 21 4.05 -10.82 6.69
CA LEU A 21 3.51 -11.57 5.57
C LEU A 21 4.35 -11.35 4.31
N CYS A 22 4.43 -12.39 3.49
CA CYS A 22 5.14 -12.33 2.22
C CYS A 22 4.22 -11.72 1.16
N SER A 23 4.73 -10.73 0.46
CA SER A 23 4.02 -10.17 -0.69
C SER A 23 4.06 -11.14 -1.86
N THR A 24 2.93 -11.29 -2.54
CA THR A 24 2.83 -12.13 -3.74
C THR A 24 2.87 -11.33 -5.03
N GLY A 25 3.01 -10.01 -4.93
CA GLY A 25 3.15 -9.14 -6.08
C GLY A 25 2.35 -7.86 -5.92
N ALA A 26 2.05 -7.21 -7.03
CA ALA A 26 1.26 -5.99 -7.06
C ALA A 26 0.49 -5.88 -8.36
N ILE A 27 -0.66 -5.19 -8.31
CA ILE A 27 -1.42 -4.83 -9.50
C ILE A 27 -1.45 -3.31 -9.57
N VAL A 28 -0.82 -2.76 -10.61
CA VAL A 28 -0.78 -1.31 -10.85
C VAL A 28 -1.81 -1.00 -11.93
N ARG A 29 -2.88 -0.29 -11.57
CA ARG A 29 -3.95 0.06 -12.50
C ARG A 29 -3.74 1.45 -13.10
N ASN A 30 -3.14 2.35 -12.32
CA ASN A 30 -2.79 3.69 -12.79
C ASN A 30 -1.43 4.08 -12.21
N ALA A 31 -0.41 4.04 -13.06
CA ALA A 31 0.95 4.41 -12.67
C ALA A 31 1.17 5.92 -12.67
N ARG A 32 0.22 6.70 -13.20
CA ARG A 32 0.36 8.16 -13.33
C ARG A 32 -0.25 8.89 -12.15
N LEU A 33 0.10 8.45 -10.96
CA LEU A 33 -0.28 9.15 -9.75
C LEU A 33 0.67 10.34 -9.53
N ARG A 34 0.33 11.19 -8.56
CA ARG A 34 1.19 12.32 -8.18
C ARG A 34 2.63 11.88 -7.94
N HIS A 35 2.80 10.70 -7.37
CA HIS A 35 4.08 10.04 -7.21
C HIS A 35 4.07 8.77 -8.06
N PRO A 36 4.72 8.78 -9.23
CA PRO A 36 4.66 7.66 -10.15
C PRO A 36 5.09 6.34 -9.52
N ILE A 37 4.40 5.28 -9.89
CA ILE A 37 4.69 3.92 -9.39
C ILE A 37 5.63 3.25 -10.39
N PRO A 38 6.69 2.56 -9.92
CA PRO A 38 7.55 1.81 -10.82
C PRO A 38 6.75 0.77 -11.61
N GLU A 39 7.03 0.67 -12.91
CA GLU A 39 6.33 -0.29 -13.77
C GLU A 39 6.59 -1.74 -13.36
N ASN A 40 7.74 -2.01 -12.75
CA ASN A 40 8.12 -3.35 -12.33
C ASN A 40 7.80 -3.63 -10.86
N LEU A 41 6.86 -2.89 -10.27
CA LEU A 41 6.55 -3.05 -8.85
C LEU A 41 6.12 -4.46 -8.49
N ASP A 42 5.33 -5.12 -9.36
CA ASP A 42 4.93 -6.50 -9.15
C ASP A 42 6.13 -7.41 -8.96
N SER A 43 7.10 -7.33 -9.85
CA SER A 43 8.32 -8.13 -9.77
C SER A 43 9.16 -7.77 -8.54
N LEU A 44 9.25 -6.49 -8.21
CA LEU A 44 10.04 -6.03 -7.07
C LEU A 44 9.49 -6.54 -5.74
N LEU A 45 8.17 -6.61 -5.59
CA LEU A 45 7.55 -7.00 -4.33
C LEU A 45 7.35 -8.50 -4.19
N ARG A 46 7.32 -9.22 -5.30
CA ARG A 46 7.03 -10.66 -5.26
C ARG A 46 8.06 -11.41 -4.43
N GLY A 47 7.60 -12.11 -3.42
CA GLY A 47 8.47 -12.89 -2.53
C GLY A 47 9.08 -12.10 -1.39
N GLN A 48 8.82 -10.79 -1.27
CA GLN A 48 9.37 -10.00 -0.19
C GLN A 48 8.43 -9.94 1.01
N THR A 49 8.99 -10.13 2.20
CA THR A 49 8.25 -10.05 3.44
C THR A 49 8.14 -8.60 3.89
N LEU A 50 6.93 -8.17 4.25
CA LEU A 50 6.73 -6.85 4.85
C LEU A 50 7.31 -6.86 6.25
N LEU A 51 8.35 -6.07 6.47
CA LEU A 51 9.06 -6.05 7.76
C LEU A 51 8.41 -5.12 8.77
N ALA A 52 7.90 -3.99 8.32
CA ALA A 52 7.29 -3.01 9.19
C ALA A 52 6.45 -2.03 8.38
N VAL A 53 5.47 -1.43 9.05
CA VAL A 53 4.72 -0.30 8.54
C VAL A 53 4.97 0.86 9.49
N GLU A 54 5.66 1.88 9.02
CA GLU A 54 6.06 3.03 9.82
C GLU A 54 5.36 4.28 9.33
N ARG A 55 5.22 5.26 10.21
CA ARG A 55 4.75 6.59 9.83
C ARG A 55 5.92 7.56 9.94
N ARG A 56 6.13 8.33 8.88
CA ARG A 56 7.09 9.43 8.83
C ARG A 56 6.33 10.69 8.47
N ALA A 57 6.05 11.56 9.46
CA ALA A 57 5.19 12.72 9.27
C ALA A 57 3.84 12.28 8.68
N LYS A 58 3.46 12.75 7.49
CA LYS A 58 2.20 12.42 6.83
C LYS A 58 2.33 11.27 5.84
N TYR A 59 3.47 10.58 5.85
CA TYR A 59 3.74 9.46 4.95
C TYR A 59 3.68 8.14 5.71
N LEU A 60 3.28 7.09 4.99
CA LEU A 60 3.44 5.73 5.45
C LEU A 60 4.63 5.11 4.73
N LEU A 61 5.44 4.37 5.47
CA LEU A 61 6.61 3.68 4.94
C LEU A 61 6.41 2.19 5.13
N LEU A 62 6.31 1.48 4.01
CA LEU A 62 6.20 0.03 3.98
C LEU A 62 7.61 -0.52 3.75
N ARG A 63 8.17 -1.18 4.76
CA ARG A 63 9.55 -1.63 4.71
C ARG A 63 9.63 -3.09 4.29
N PHE A 64 10.43 -3.34 3.25
CA PHE A 64 10.75 -4.67 2.74
C PHE A 64 12.26 -4.88 2.78
N PRO A 65 12.76 -6.12 2.66
CA PRO A 65 14.21 -6.38 2.72
C PRO A 65 15.02 -5.60 1.68
N ASP A 66 14.51 -5.46 0.46
CA ASP A 66 15.25 -4.81 -0.64
C ASP A 66 14.93 -3.34 -0.82
N GLY A 67 14.15 -2.76 0.08
CA GLY A 67 13.81 -1.34 -0.01
C GLY A 67 12.48 -1.05 0.64
N SER A 68 12.00 0.17 0.45
CA SER A 68 10.76 0.63 1.08
C SER A 68 9.88 1.34 0.08
N LEU A 69 8.57 1.24 0.30
CA LEU A 69 7.59 2.03 -0.43
C LEU A 69 7.12 3.18 0.46
N LEU A 70 7.24 4.38 -0.07
CA LEU A 70 6.71 5.58 0.57
C LEU A 70 5.33 5.87 0.01
N VAL A 71 4.32 5.90 0.88
CA VAL A 71 2.93 6.12 0.48
C VAL A 71 2.45 7.45 1.05
N HIS A 72 2.04 8.34 0.15
CA HIS A 72 1.44 9.62 0.50
C HIS A 72 -0.04 9.59 0.14
N LEU A 73 -0.92 9.68 1.15
CA LEU A 73 -2.34 9.51 0.93
C LEU A 73 -3.02 10.73 0.29
N GLY A 74 -2.39 11.90 0.35
CA GLY A 74 -2.99 13.11 -0.18
C GLY A 74 -4.18 13.56 0.66
N MET A 75 -5.09 14.33 0.07
CA MET A 75 -6.25 14.87 0.80
C MET A 75 -7.35 13.84 1.00
N SER A 76 -7.53 12.95 0.06
CA SER A 76 -8.67 12.02 0.04
C SER A 76 -8.26 10.58 -0.21
N GLY A 77 -6.96 10.31 -0.26
CA GLY A 77 -6.46 8.96 -0.46
C GLY A 77 -6.66 8.08 0.76
N SER A 78 -6.80 6.80 0.54
CA SER A 78 -6.91 5.82 1.62
C SER A 78 -6.17 4.53 1.24
N LEU A 79 -5.74 3.83 2.27
CA LEU A 79 -5.06 2.55 2.13
C LEU A 79 -5.80 1.58 3.05
N ARG A 80 -6.29 0.47 2.48
CA ARG A 80 -7.11 -0.47 3.24
C ARG A 80 -6.87 -1.90 2.79
N ILE A 81 -7.11 -2.82 3.70
CA ILE A 81 -7.01 -4.25 3.41
C ILE A 81 -8.36 -4.74 2.90
N VAL A 82 -8.35 -5.41 1.75
CA VAL A 82 -9.54 -5.99 1.15
C VAL A 82 -9.20 -7.40 0.66
N PRO A 83 -10.21 -8.27 0.47
CA PRO A 83 -9.97 -9.53 -0.27
C PRO A 83 -9.43 -9.22 -1.66
N ALA A 84 -8.40 -9.93 -2.08
CA ALA A 84 -7.74 -9.65 -3.36
C ALA A 84 -8.72 -9.77 -4.55
N ALA A 85 -9.74 -10.61 -4.43
CA ALA A 85 -10.74 -10.81 -5.47
C ALA A 85 -11.80 -9.69 -5.54
N THR A 86 -11.80 -8.75 -4.59
CA THR A 86 -12.76 -7.65 -4.60
C THR A 86 -12.58 -6.81 -5.86
N PRO A 87 -13.63 -6.61 -6.67
CA PRO A 87 -13.53 -5.79 -7.86
C PRO A 87 -13.07 -4.36 -7.52
N PRO A 88 -12.14 -3.79 -8.28
CA PRO A 88 -11.69 -2.43 -8.00
C PRO A 88 -12.74 -1.40 -8.40
N ALA A 89 -12.83 -0.34 -7.62
CA ALA A 89 -13.62 0.83 -7.96
C ALA A 89 -12.78 1.81 -8.80
N LYS A 90 -13.42 2.91 -9.23
CA LYS A 90 -12.84 3.85 -10.18
C LYS A 90 -11.48 4.41 -9.77
N HIS A 91 -11.27 4.65 -8.48
CA HIS A 91 -10.04 5.28 -7.97
C HIS A 91 -9.12 4.32 -7.24
N ASP A 92 -9.32 3.03 -7.40
CA ASP A 92 -8.46 2.00 -6.81
C ASP A 92 -7.29 1.73 -7.76
N HIS A 93 -6.18 2.42 -7.53
CA HIS A 93 -5.08 2.49 -8.49
C HIS A 93 -3.98 1.46 -8.28
N LEU A 94 -3.86 0.92 -7.09
CA LEU A 94 -2.79 0.00 -6.75
C LEU A 94 -3.27 -1.02 -5.72
N ASP A 95 -2.96 -2.29 -5.96
CA ASP A 95 -3.07 -3.34 -4.95
C ASP A 95 -1.68 -3.91 -4.69
N ILE A 96 -1.28 -4.00 -3.43
CA ILE A 96 -0.13 -4.81 -3.03
C ILE A 96 -0.71 -6.12 -2.50
N LEU A 97 -0.29 -7.23 -3.08
CA LEU A 97 -0.91 -8.52 -2.83
C LEU A 97 -0.20 -9.28 -1.73
N PHE A 98 -0.98 -9.86 -0.82
CA PHE A 98 -0.51 -10.72 0.26
C PHE A 98 -1.36 -11.99 0.25
N GLY A 99 -1.19 -12.81 -0.82
CA GLY A 99 -2.02 -14.00 -1.00
C GLY A 99 -3.46 -13.63 -1.34
N GLU A 100 -4.39 -14.04 -0.49
CA GLU A 100 -5.82 -13.80 -0.72
C GLU A 100 -6.28 -12.39 -0.32
N ARG A 101 -5.40 -11.59 0.30
CA ARG A 101 -5.71 -10.22 0.69
C ARG A 101 -4.88 -9.24 -0.13
N ALA A 102 -5.40 -8.05 -0.28
CA ALA A 102 -4.71 -6.95 -0.95
C ALA A 102 -4.71 -5.71 -0.07
N LEU A 103 -3.61 -4.99 -0.09
CA LEU A 103 -3.53 -3.65 0.46
C LEU A 103 -3.82 -2.70 -0.70
N ARG A 104 -4.97 -2.07 -0.67
CA ARG A 104 -5.51 -1.31 -1.81
C ARG A 104 -5.41 0.18 -1.59
N LEU A 105 -4.75 0.86 -2.52
CA LEU A 105 -4.63 2.31 -2.51
C LEU A 105 -5.73 2.92 -3.37
N ARG A 106 -6.56 3.75 -2.74
CA ARG A 106 -7.55 4.58 -3.42
C ARG A 106 -7.07 6.02 -3.41
N ASP A 107 -7.07 6.65 -4.57
CA ASP A 107 -6.66 8.05 -4.71
C ASP A 107 -7.53 8.74 -5.76
N PRO A 108 -8.64 9.36 -5.33
CA PRO A 108 -9.57 10.07 -6.20
C PRO A 108 -8.93 11.21 -6.98
#